data_0cd13ea5e4f20de5753399257542fe3d
#
_entry.id   0cd13ea5e4f20de5753399257542fe3d
#
_cell.length_a   1.000
_cell.length_b   1.000
_cell.length_c   1.000
_cell.angle_alpha   90.00
_cell.angle_beta   90.00
_cell.angle_gamma   90.00
#
_symmetry.space_group_name_H-M   'P 1'
#
loop_
_entity.id
_entity.type
_entity.pdbx_description
1 polymer ?
#
loop_
_entity_poly.entity_id
_entity_poly.type
_entity_poly.pdbx_seq_one_letter_code
_entity_poly.pdbx_strand_id
1 'polypeptide(L)'
;MSRRTQAPKRQILPDPKYQSQLLAKFMNMIMSDGKKSVAERIIYGALDRISDRETHSDDKALELLEQALENVKPVVEVKSRRVGGATYQVPVEVRPARRQTLAMRWLIDAARKRSEKSMAYRLAHELMDAAENRGTAVKKKEDTHRMAEANKAFSHYRW
;
A
#
# COMPACT_ATOMS: atom_id res chain seq x y z
N MET A 1 -19.70 9.38 -18.86
CA MET A 1 -18.26 9.68 -18.68
C MET A 1 -17.87 10.86 -19.56
N SER A 2 -17.18 11.85 -18.98
CA SER A 2 -16.70 12.99 -19.76
C SER A 2 -15.46 12.60 -20.58
N ARG A 3 -15.48 12.88 -21.87
CA ARG A 3 -14.31 12.69 -22.77
C ARG A 3 -13.41 13.94 -22.80
N ARG A 4 -13.91 15.08 -22.33
CA ARG A 4 -13.23 16.38 -22.45
C ARG A 4 -12.45 16.78 -21.22
N THR A 5 -12.85 16.35 -20.05
CA THR A 5 -12.25 16.75 -18.78
C THR A 5 -12.02 15.56 -17.88
N GLN A 6 -10.91 15.59 -17.14
CA GLN A 6 -10.65 14.60 -16.10
C GLN A 6 -11.60 14.87 -14.92
N ALA A 7 -12.16 13.80 -14.34
CA ALA A 7 -12.99 13.92 -13.15
C ALA A 7 -12.22 14.61 -12.01
N PRO A 8 -12.85 15.53 -11.28
CA PRO A 8 -12.19 16.20 -10.17
C PRO A 8 -11.84 15.19 -9.08
N LYS A 9 -10.64 15.35 -8.51
CA LYS A 9 -10.22 14.53 -7.37
C LYS A 9 -10.93 15.02 -6.11
N ARG A 10 -11.68 14.12 -5.47
CA ARG A 10 -12.33 14.43 -4.19
C ARG A 10 -11.27 14.59 -3.11
N GLN A 11 -11.43 15.61 -2.28
CA GLN A 11 -10.60 15.77 -1.09
C GLN A 11 -11.02 14.75 -0.03
N ILE A 12 -10.05 14.11 0.59
CA ILE A 12 -10.27 13.18 1.68
C ILE A 12 -10.03 13.93 2.98
N LEU A 13 -11.04 13.96 3.83
CA LEU A 13 -10.92 14.55 5.16
C LEU A 13 -10.04 13.65 6.04
N PRO A 14 -9.19 14.23 6.91
CA PRO A 14 -8.41 13.44 7.87
C PRO A 14 -9.34 12.70 8.83
N ASP A 15 -8.86 11.58 9.39
CA ASP A 15 -9.62 10.83 10.36
C ASP A 15 -9.80 11.60 11.68
N PRO A 16 -10.89 11.39 12.41
CA PRO A 16 -11.18 12.18 13.62
C PRO A 16 -10.27 11.83 14.81
N LYS A 17 -9.76 10.61 14.89
CA LYS A 17 -8.95 10.16 16.04
C LYS A 17 -7.49 10.62 15.95
N TYR A 18 -6.84 10.44 14.80
CA TYR A 18 -5.42 10.76 14.60
C TYR A 18 -5.20 11.99 13.73
N GLN A 19 -6.26 12.54 13.14
CA GLN A 19 -6.21 13.69 12.22
C GLN A 19 -5.23 13.47 11.05
N SER A 20 -5.10 12.20 10.61
CA SER A 20 -4.21 11.79 9.54
C SER A 20 -4.98 11.58 8.24
N GLN A 21 -4.60 12.32 7.21
CA GLN A 21 -5.15 12.12 5.86
C GLN A 21 -4.66 10.81 5.24
N LEU A 22 -3.44 10.39 5.56
CA LEU A 22 -2.88 9.11 5.15
C LEU A 22 -3.73 7.95 5.66
N LEU A 23 -4.09 8.00 6.94
CA LEU A 23 -4.91 6.98 7.58
C LEU A 23 -6.31 6.92 6.97
N ALA A 24 -6.92 8.08 6.69
CA ALA A 24 -8.20 8.15 6.00
C ALA A 24 -8.16 7.51 4.60
N LYS A 25 -7.10 7.72 3.85
CA LYS A 25 -6.89 7.04 2.56
C LYS A 25 -6.76 5.53 2.73
N PHE A 26 -6.06 5.10 3.76
CA PHE A 26 -5.89 3.68 4.06
C PHE A 26 -7.22 3.00 4.41
N MET A 27 -8.07 3.67 5.19
CA MET A 27 -9.43 3.22 5.47
C MET A 27 -10.25 3.02 4.19
N ASN A 28 -10.17 3.98 3.27
CA ASN A 28 -10.87 3.88 1.99
C ASN A 28 -10.34 2.73 1.12
N MET A 29 -9.05 2.42 1.21
CA MET A 29 -8.44 1.29 0.48
C MET A 29 -8.83 -0.07 1.04
N ILE A 30 -8.97 -0.19 2.36
CA ILE A 30 -9.41 -1.41 3.03
C ILE A 30 -10.91 -1.67 2.83
N MET A 31 -11.69 -0.60 2.72
CA MET A 31 -13.14 -0.67 2.60
C MET A 31 -13.59 -1.58 1.45
N SER A 32 -14.55 -2.44 1.74
CA SER A 32 -15.21 -3.32 0.77
C SER A 32 -16.71 -3.09 0.85
N ASP A 33 -17.38 -3.07 -0.30
CA ASP A 33 -18.84 -2.89 -0.41
C ASP A 33 -19.38 -1.60 0.26
N GLY A 34 -18.56 -0.56 0.36
CA GLY A 34 -18.95 0.68 1.01
C GLY A 34 -19.06 0.63 2.53
N LYS A 35 -18.63 -0.45 3.16
CA LYS A 35 -18.70 -0.65 4.62
C LYS A 35 -17.57 0.09 5.35
N LYS A 36 -17.65 1.41 5.38
CA LYS A 36 -16.59 2.25 5.94
C LYS A 36 -16.40 2.07 7.45
N SER A 37 -17.48 1.89 8.20
CA SER A 37 -17.41 1.67 9.65
C SER A 37 -16.60 0.40 10.01
N VAL A 38 -16.72 -0.64 9.21
CA VAL A 38 -15.93 -1.87 9.37
C VAL A 38 -14.45 -1.61 9.08
N ALA A 39 -14.15 -0.86 8.02
CA ALA A 39 -12.77 -0.48 7.69
C ALA A 39 -12.13 0.36 8.79
N GLU A 40 -12.84 1.33 9.34
CA GLU A 40 -12.38 2.13 10.48
C GLU A 40 -12.08 1.26 11.71
N ARG A 41 -12.97 0.33 12.03
CA ARG A 41 -12.77 -0.61 13.14
C ARG A 41 -11.55 -1.48 12.95
N ILE A 42 -11.29 -1.96 11.73
CA ILE A 42 -10.11 -2.76 11.40
C ILE A 42 -8.83 -1.95 11.62
N ILE A 43 -8.78 -0.73 11.11
CA ILE A 43 -7.58 0.12 11.21
C ILE A 43 -7.32 0.55 12.65
N TYR A 44 -8.32 1.02 13.35
CA TYR A 44 -8.17 1.41 14.76
C TYR A 44 -7.79 0.21 15.62
N GLY A 45 -8.40 -0.95 15.39
CA GLY A 45 -8.03 -2.19 16.07
C GLY A 45 -6.59 -2.63 15.77
N ALA A 46 -6.12 -2.44 14.54
CA ALA A 46 -4.73 -2.72 14.19
C ALA A 46 -3.75 -1.79 14.90
N LEU A 47 -4.04 -0.49 14.93
CA LEU A 47 -3.21 0.51 15.64
C LEU A 47 -3.20 0.26 17.15
N ASP A 48 -4.34 -0.05 17.74
CA ASP A 48 -4.43 -0.41 19.17
C ASP A 48 -3.58 -1.65 19.47
N ARG A 49 -3.60 -2.64 18.61
CA ARG A 49 -2.77 -3.85 18.76
C ARG A 49 -1.28 -3.57 18.66
N ILE A 50 -0.88 -2.68 17.76
CA ILE A 50 0.51 -2.23 17.63
C ILE A 50 0.93 -1.46 18.88
N SER A 51 0.08 -0.56 19.36
CA SER A 51 0.32 0.20 20.58
C SER A 51 0.52 -0.72 21.78
N ASP A 52 -0.34 -1.71 21.95
CA ASP A 52 -0.25 -2.66 23.06
C ASP A 52 1.01 -3.53 23.03
N ARG A 53 1.47 -3.91 21.84
CA ARG A 53 2.58 -4.87 21.71
C ARG A 53 3.95 -4.22 21.66
N GLU A 54 4.12 -3.15 20.93
CA GLU A 54 5.44 -2.65 20.60
C GLU A 54 5.69 -1.20 21.02
N THR A 55 4.73 -0.34 20.78
CA THR A 55 5.00 1.11 20.86
C THR A 55 4.58 1.73 22.17
N HIS A 56 3.61 1.15 22.85
CA HIS A 56 2.99 1.68 24.09
C HIS A 56 2.49 3.13 23.96
N SER A 57 2.24 3.59 22.73
CA SER A 57 1.77 4.93 22.41
C SER A 57 1.04 4.93 21.07
N ASP A 58 -0.09 5.63 21.01
CA ASP A 58 -0.89 5.75 19.79
C ASP A 58 -0.14 6.52 18.69
N ASP A 59 0.59 7.57 19.03
CA ASP A 59 1.38 8.35 18.07
C ASP A 59 2.50 7.52 17.46
N LYS A 60 3.18 6.72 18.27
CA LYS A 60 4.21 5.81 17.81
C LYS A 60 3.66 4.68 16.95
N ALA A 61 2.43 4.22 17.22
CA ALA A 61 1.75 3.24 16.37
C ALA A 61 1.48 3.82 14.97
N LEU A 62 1.08 5.08 14.89
CA LEU A 62 0.93 5.78 13.61
C LEU A 62 2.27 5.93 12.87
N GLU A 63 3.33 6.29 13.58
CA GLU A 63 4.69 6.37 13.01
C GLU A 63 5.16 5.02 12.48
N LEU A 64 4.87 3.92 13.17
CA LEU A 64 5.17 2.56 12.72
C LEU A 64 4.43 2.24 11.43
N LEU A 65 3.16 2.61 11.32
CA LEU A 65 2.39 2.45 10.09
C LEU A 65 3.01 3.25 8.93
N GLU A 66 3.41 4.48 9.17
CA GLU A 66 4.08 5.32 8.17
C GLU A 66 5.41 4.71 7.74
N GLN A 67 6.20 4.20 8.68
CA GLN A 67 7.46 3.50 8.39
C GLN A 67 7.22 2.23 7.57
N ALA A 68 6.20 1.45 7.89
CA ALA A 68 5.82 0.27 7.13
C ALA A 68 5.46 0.62 5.68
N LEU A 69 4.70 1.69 5.48
CA LEU A 69 4.38 2.19 4.14
C LEU A 69 5.64 2.60 3.37
N GLU A 70 6.54 3.35 3.99
CA GLU A 70 7.80 3.76 3.37
C GLU A 70 8.63 2.53 2.92
N ASN A 71 8.70 1.51 3.74
CA ASN A 71 9.44 0.29 3.43
C ASN A 71 8.82 -0.52 2.27
N VAL A 72 7.53 -0.39 2.04
CA VAL A 72 6.80 -1.12 0.98
C VAL A 72 6.67 -0.32 -0.32
N LYS A 73 6.84 0.99 -0.30
CA LYS A 73 6.71 1.83 -1.49
C LYS A 73 7.69 1.41 -2.60
N PRO A 74 7.21 1.05 -3.80
CA PRO A 74 8.08 0.74 -4.92
C PRO A 74 8.53 2.02 -5.64
N VAL A 75 9.77 2.06 -6.08
CA VAL A 75 10.31 3.16 -6.92
C VAL A 75 10.04 2.89 -8.38
N VAL A 76 10.08 1.63 -8.80
CA VAL A 76 9.87 1.18 -10.18
C VAL A 76 8.86 0.03 -10.21
N GLU A 77 8.15 -0.07 -11.32
CA GLU A 77 7.26 -1.19 -11.62
C GLU A 77 7.46 -1.63 -13.06
N VAL A 78 6.91 -2.77 -13.44
CA VAL A 78 6.92 -3.26 -14.81
C VAL A 78 5.54 -3.12 -15.43
N LYS A 79 5.48 -2.58 -16.64
CA LYS A 79 4.25 -2.49 -17.42
C LYS A 79 4.41 -3.27 -18.71
N SER A 80 3.38 -4.01 -19.09
CA SER A 80 3.35 -4.71 -20.36
C SER A 80 3.14 -3.74 -21.51
N ARG A 81 3.98 -3.83 -22.52
CA ARG A 81 3.84 -3.09 -23.78
C ARG A 81 3.98 -4.02 -24.96
N ARG A 82 3.08 -3.87 -25.92
CA ARG A 82 3.13 -4.61 -27.18
C ARG A 82 3.89 -3.83 -28.23
N VAL A 83 4.95 -4.42 -28.76
CA VAL A 83 5.78 -3.83 -29.81
C VAL A 83 6.04 -4.91 -30.88
N GLY A 84 5.64 -4.64 -32.12
CA GLY A 84 5.86 -5.57 -33.23
C GLY A 84 5.26 -6.95 -33.04
N GLY A 85 4.12 -7.07 -32.34
CA GLY A 85 3.44 -8.36 -32.05
C GLY A 85 3.98 -9.11 -30.84
N ALA A 86 5.12 -8.71 -30.28
CA ALA A 86 5.66 -9.25 -29.02
C ALA A 86 5.26 -8.40 -27.83
N THR A 87 5.07 -9.02 -26.66
CA THR A 87 4.76 -8.33 -25.40
C THR A 87 6.02 -8.25 -24.55
N TYR A 88 6.41 -7.03 -24.20
CA TYR A 88 7.56 -6.77 -23.36
C TYR A 88 7.12 -6.24 -22.00
N GLN A 89 7.82 -6.66 -20.94
CA GLN A 89 7.68 -6.10 -19.61
C GLN A 89 8.65 -4.90 -19.48
N VAL A 90 8.11 -3.69 -19.54
CA VAL A 90 8.91 -2.47 -19.58
C VAL A 90 8.99 -1.87 -18.18
N PRO A 91 10.20 -1.67 -17.61
CA PRO A 91 10.33 -1.00 -16.32
C PRO A 91 10.01 0.49 -16.46
N VAL A 92 9.19 1.01 -15.56
CA VAL A 92 8.81 2.43 -15.51
C VAL A 92 8.91 2.94 -14.07
N GLU A 93 9.30 4.20 -13.94
CA GLU A 93 9.31 4.86 -12.64
C GLU A 93 7.89 5.09 -12.13
N VAL A 94 7.69 4.86 -10.83
CA VAL A 94 6.39 5.03 -10.18
C VAL A 94 6.29 6.44 -9.60
N ARG A 95 5.23 7.16 -9.94
CA ARG A 95 4.95 8.49 -9.37
C ARG A 95 4.67 8.40 -7.87
N PRO A 96 5.04 9.41 -7.05
CA PRO A 96 4.88 9.37 -5.59
C PRO A 96 3.47 9.01 -5.11
N ALA A 97 2.43 9.57 -5.72
CA ALA A 97 1.04 9.24 -5.37
C ALA A 97 0.71 7.76 -5.61
N ARG A 98 1.22 7.19 -6.70
CA ARG A 98 1.02 5.77 -7.00
C ARG A 98 1.86 4.86 -6.11
N ARG A 99 3.06 5.29 -5.70
CA ARG A 99 3.88 4.53 -4.74
C ARG A 99 3.10 4.26 -3.45
N GLN A 100 2.48 5.30 -2.92
CA GLN A 100 1.65 5.19 -1.72
C GLN A 100 0.47 4.25 -1.92
N THR A 101 -0.24 4.38 -3.04
CA THR A 101 -1.38 3.51 -3.37
C THR A 101 -0.96 2.05 -3.49
N LEU A 102 0.15 1.77 -4.16
CA LEU A 102 0.68 0.41 -4.29
C LEU A 102 1.12 -0.17 -2.95
N ALA A 103 1.79 0.63 -2.12
CA ALA A 103 2.19 0.20 -0.78
C ALA A 103 0.98 -0.20 0.07
N MET A 104 -0.06 0.63 0.10
CA MET A 104 -1.30 0.33 0.82
C MET A 104 -1.97 -0.94 0.30
N ARG A 105 -2.08 -1.09 -1.02
CA ARG A 105 -2.69 -2.26 -1.66
C ARG A 105 -1.94 -3.54 -1.31
N TRP A 106 -0.62 -3.53 -1.42
CA TRP A 106 0.20 -4.70 -1.13
C TRP A 106 0.17 -5.09 0.35
N LEU A 107 0.15 -4.12 1.26
CA LEU A 107 -0.03 -4.39 2.69
C LEU A 107 -1.39 -5.03 2.99
N ILE A 108 -2.46 -4.51 2.39
CA ILE A 108 -3.80 -5.06 2.56
C ILE A 108 -3.89 -6.49 2.01
N ASP A 109 -3.39 -6.72 0.81
CA ASP A 109 -3.40 -8.04 0.18
C ASP A 109 -2.56 -9.05 0.95
N ALA A 110 -1.41 -8.64 1.44
CA ALA A 110 -0.55 -9.46 2.29
C ALA A 110 -1.22 -9.81 3.62
N ALA A 111 -1.85 -8.82 4.27
CA ALA A 111 -2.56 -9.02 5.52
C ALA A 111 -3.73 -10.02 5.36
N ARG A 112 -4.49 -9.91 4.27
CA ARG A 112 -5.62 -10.83 3.99
C ARG A 112 -5.20 -12.29 3.86
N LYS A 113 -3.95 -12.55 3.46
CA LYS A 113 -3.40 -13.91 3.30
C LYS A 113 -2.83 -14.49 4.58
N ARG A 114 -2.74 -13.72 5.65
CA ARG A 114 -2.21 -14.19 6.94
C ARG A 114 -3.21 -15.08 7.66
N SER A 115 -2.71 -15.82 8.63
CA SER A 115 -3.47 -16.84 9.37
C SER A 115 -4.09 -16.36 10.68
N GLU A 116 -3.85 -15.13 11.11
CA GLU A 116 -4.42 -14.59 12.34
C GLU A 116 -5.96 -14.54 12.26
N LYS A 117 -6.63 -14.59 13.42
CA LYS A 117 -8.08 -14.75 13.51
C LYS A 117 -8.88 -13.58 12.94
N SER A 118 -8.44 -12.33 13.17
CA SER A 118 -9.16 -11.15 12.73
C SER A 118 -8.33 -10.34 11.74
N MET A 119 -9.00 -9.56 10.87
CA MET A 119 -8.31 -8.69 9.92
C MET A 119 -7.51 -7.59 10.64
N ALA A 120 -7.98 -7.10 11.79
CA ALA A 120 -7.26 -6.13 12.60
C ALA A 120 -5.90 -6.70 13.05
N TYR A 121 -5.86 -7.92 13.51
CA TYR A 121 -4.62 -8.60 13.91
C TYR A 121 -3.72 -8.92 12.73
N ARG A 122 -4.29 -9.39 11.62
CA ARG A 122 -3.54 -9.63 10.39
C ARG A 122 -2.84 -8.38 9.90
N LEU A 123 -3.56 -7.27 9.86
CA LEU A 123 -3.02 -5.98 9.44
C LEU A 123 -1.94 -5.48 10.41
N ALA A 124 -2.19 -5.56 11.72
CA ALA A 124 -1.21 -5.18 12.73
C ALA A 124 0.11 -5.93 12.58
N HIS A 125 0.05 -7.26 12.46
CA HIS A 125 1.25 -8.06 12.31
C HIS A 125 1.98 -7.81 10.99
N GLU A 126 1.26 -7.63 9.89
CA GLU A 126 1.89 -7.28 8.61
C GLU A 126 2.56 -5.91 8.66
N LEU A 127 1.95 -4.93 9.32
CA LEU A 127 2.55 -3.61 9.51
C LEU A 127 3.81 -3.67 10.38
N MET A 128 3.78 -4.43 11.47
CA MET A 128 4.96 -4.64 12.31
C MET A 128 6.11 -5.29 11.54
N ASP A 129 5.82 -6.36 10.80
CA ASP A 129 6.81 -7.04 9.97
C ASP A 129 7.35 -6.09 8.88
N ALA A 130 6.51 -5.34 8.21
CA ALA A 130 6.92 -4.40 7.16
C ALA A 130 7.77 -3.24 7.71
N ALA A 131 7.49 -2.77 8.92
CA ALA A 131 8.31 -1.75 9.57
C ALA A 131 9.74 -2.23 9.82
N GLU A 132 9.93 -3.54 10.00
CA GLU A 132 11.24 -4.18 10.14
C GLU A 132 11.80 -4.75 8.81
N ASN A 133 11.29 -4.31 7.67
CA ASN A 133 11.64 -4.81 6.34
C ASN A 133 11.44 -6.33 6.16
N ARG A 134 10.43 -6.88 6.80
CA ARG A 134 10.03 -8.28 6.69
C ARG A 134 8.59 -8.39 6.17
N GLY A 135 8.18 -9.60 5.85
CA GLY A 135 6.80 -9.88 5.47
C GLY A 135 6.56 -9.91 3.96
N THR A 136 5.36 -10.33 3.61
CA THR A 136 4.96 -10.58 2.21
C THR A 136 4.87 -9.31 1.38
N ALA A 137 4.45 -8.19 1.98
CA ALA A 137 4.35 -6.92 1.28
C ALA A 137 5.72 -6.38 0.86
N VAL A 138 6.71 -6.44 1.76
CA VAL A 138 8.11 -6.06 1.46
C VAL A 138 8.69 -6.98 0.40
N LYS A 139 8.43 -8.27 0.50
CA LYS A 139 8.85 -9.25 -0.51
C LYS A 139 8.25 -8.91 -1.89
N LYS A 140 7.00 -8.51 -1.95
CA LYS A 140 6.35 -8.08 -3.19
C LYS A 140 7.05 -6.88 -3.83
N LYS A 141 7.46 -5.90 -3.01
CA LYS A 141 8.26 -4.76 -3.48
C LYS A 141 9.60 -5.22 -4.05
N GLU A 142 10.32 -6.06 -3.31
CA GLU A 142 11.63 -6.58 -3.74
C GLU A 142 11.54 -7.38 -5.03
N ASP A 143 10.53 -8.23 -5.15
CA ASP A 143 10.29 -9.01 -6.37
C ASP A 143 9.97 -8.09 -7.56
N THR A 144 9.21 -7.05 -7.34
CA THR A 144 8.89 -6.04 -8.37
C THR A 144 10.15 -5.28 -8.80
N HIS A 145 11.00 -4.87 -7.87
CA HIS A 145 12.28 -4.22 -8.17
C HIS A 145 13.23 -5.17 -8.91
N ARG A 146 13.30 -6.43 -8.52
CA ARG A 146 14.12 -7.45 -9.19
C ARG A 146 13.64 -7.70 -10.62
N MET A 147 12.32 -7.75 -10.81
CA MET A 147 11.72 -7.90 -12.13
C MET A 147 12.00 -6.70 -13.03
N ALA A 148 11.93 -5.48 -12.49
CA ALA A 148 12.30 -4.26 -13.21
C ALA A 148 13.77 -4.24 -13.61
N GLU A 149 14.65 -4.67 -12.72
CA GLU A 149 16.08 -4.77 -13.01
C GLU A 149 16.37 -5.82 -14.09
N ALA A 150 15.73 -6.98 -14.02
CA ALA A 150 15.87 -8.04 -15.05
C ALA A 150 15.39 -7.58 -16.44
N ASN A 151 14.43 -6.68 -16.50
CA ASN A 151 13.89 -6.12 -17.75
C ASN A 151 14.48 -4.75 -18.13
N LYS A 152 15.56 -4.33 -17.48
CA LYS A 152 16.19 -3.04 -17.68
C LYS A 152 16.59 -2.77 -19.15
N ALA A 153 16.95 -3.81 -19.89
CA ALA A 153 17.28 -3.72 -21.31
C ALA A 153 16.13 -3.18 -22.18
N PHE A 154 14.87 -3.31 -21.71
CA PHE A 154 13.68 -2.82 -22.40
C PHE A 154 13.23 -1.44 -21.98
N SER A 155 13.99 -0.74 -21.14
CA SER A 155 13.63 0.58 -20.60
C SER A 155 13.40 1.64 -21.70
N HIS A 156 14.06 1.50 -22.85
CA HIS A 156 13.88 2.40 -24.00
C HIS A 156 12.52 2.22 -24.70
N TYR A 157 11.77 1.16 -24.41
CA TYR A 157 10.39 0.94 -24.91
C TYR A 157 9.33 1.69 -24.08
N ARG A 158 9.71 2.37 -23.04
CA ARG A 158 8.76 3.16 -22.22
C ARG A 158 8.10 4.26 -23.05
N TRP A 159 6.89 4.61 -22.70
CA TRP A 159 6.09 5.65 -23.33
C TRP A 159 5.69 6.77 -22.39
#